data_658c8f616f95139b76321b5d801332d8
#
_entry.id   658c8f616f95139b76321b5d801332d8
#
_cell.length_a   1.000
_cell.length_b   1.000
_cell.length_c   1.000
_cell.angle_alpha   90.00
_cell.angle_beta   90.00
_cell.angle_gamma   90.00
#
_symmetry.space_group_name_H-M   'P 1'
#
loop_
_entity.id
_entity.type
_entity.pdbx_description
1 polymer ?
#
loop_
_entity_poly.entity_id
_entity_poly.type
_entity_poly.pdbx_seq_one_letter_code
_entity_poly.pdbx_strand_id
1 'polypeptide(L)'
;KAGLNPANHMLAVTSETSPLAKSDDYLEAFFMDDYIGGRYSSSSAVGGVVLSLAFGPEIFARILNGAAEEDKLAANKNILENPDMLDALTGVYERNVQGYPSTAVLPYSHLQQCDMESNGKSVNRFGEPVNYVTGPTIFGEPGTNGQHSFYQLLHQGTDIVPLQFVGFKNSQIGTDVVIEGSTSQKKLC
;
A
#
# COMPACT_ATOMS: atom_id res chain seq x y z
N LYS A 1 31.15 5.00 -14.81
CA LYS A 1 31.09 6.47 -14.66
C LYS A 1 30.95 7.03 -16.07
N ALA A 2 29.78 7.54 -16.42
CA ALA A 2 29.42 7.95 -17.80
C ALA A 2 29.93 9.36 -18.18
N GLY A 3 30.65 10.05 -17.30
CA GLY A 3 31.13 11.42 -17.53
C GLY A 3 30.05 12.48 -17.64
N LEU A 4 28.80 12.16 -17.21
CA LEU A 4 27.68 13.10 -17.23
C LEU A 4 27.76 14.06 -16.04
N ASN A 5 27.32 15.30 -16.26
CA ASN A 5 27.17 16.27 -15.18
C ASN A 5 25.88 15.99 -14.40
N PRO A 6 25.93 15.65 -13.08
CA PRO A 6 24.74 15.37 -12.28
C PRO A 6 23.70 16.49 -12.30
N ALA A 7 24.13 17.74 -12.28
CA ALA A 7 23.25 18.91 -12.30
C ALA A 7 22.30 18.97 -13.53
N ASN A 8 22.60 18.23 -14.59
CA ASN A 8 21.76 18.17 -15.79
C ASN A 8 20.87 16.91 -15.85
N HIS A 9 21.01 15.99 -14.88
CA HIS A 9 20.40 14.66 -14.98
C HIS A 9 19.77 14.17 -13.67
N MET A 10 19.99 14.85 -12.55
CA MET A 10 19.48 14.44 -11.25
C MET A 10 18.47 15.44 -10.72
N LEU A 11 17.41 14.93 -10.11
CA LEU A 11 16.40 15.69 -9.40
C LEU A 11 16.51 15.36 -7.91
N ALA A 12 16.33 16.37 -7.05
CA ALA A 12 16.20 16.18 -5.62
C ALA A 12 14.71 16.13 -5.23
N VAL A 13 14.31 15.15 -4.43
CA VAL A 13 13.01 15.17 -3.74
C VAL A 13 13.32 15.17 -2.24
N THR A 14 13.04 16.26 -1.58
CA THR A 14 13.53 16.51 -0.23
C THR A 14 12.66 17.53 0.51
N SER A 15 12.95 17.75 1.79
CA SER A 15 12.38 18.87 2.56
C SER A 15 13.03 20.21 2.15
N GLU A 16 12.29 21.32 2.22
CA GLU A 16 12.81 22.67 1.99
C GLU A 16 13.96 23.03 2.93
N THR A 17 13.99 22.42 4.11
CA THR A 17 15.02 22.66 5.14
C THR A 17 16.29 21.83 4.93
N SER A 18 16.24 20.86 4.04
CA SER A 18 17.36 19.96 3.73
C SER A 18 18.51 20.70 3.01
N PRO A 19 19.77 20.35 3.29
CA PRO A 19 20.90 20.84 2.50
C PRO A 19 20.79 20.56 1.00
N LEU A 20 20.11 19.47 0.59
CA LEU A 20 19.87 19.11 -0.80
C LEU A 20 19.00 20.12 -1.54
N ALA A 21 18.10 20.82 -0.84
CA ALA A 21 17.21 21.82 -1.41
C ALA A 21 17.94 23.03 -2.01
N LYS A 22 19.17 23.26 -1.59
CA LYS A 22 20.00 24.42 -1.97
C LYS A 22 21.27 24.03 -2.72
N SER A 23 21.38 22.77 -3.14
CA SER A 23 22.56 22.28 -3.83
C SER A 23 22.43 22.51 -5.34
N ASP A 24 23.47 23.09 -5.93
CA ASP A 24 23.62 23.25 -7.39
C ASP A 24 23.94 21.93 -8.12
N ASP A 25 24.02 20.82 -7.38
CA ASP A 25 24.30 19.49 -7.94
C ASP A 25 23.06 18.82 -8.59
N TYR A 26 21.90 19.45 -8.50
CA TYR A 26 20.64 18.95 -9.02
C TYR A 26 20.02 19.90 -10.04
N LEU A 27 19.38 19.31 -11.06
CA LEU A 27 18.65 20.06 -12.07
C LEU A 27 17.48 20.86 -11.48
N GLU A 28 16.76 20.25 -10.53
CA GLU A 28 15.61 20.83 -9.85
C GLU A 28 15.37 20.12 -8.51
N ALA A 29 14.75 20.81 -7.56
CA ALA A 29 14.34 20.25 -6.28
C ALA A 29 12.81 20.32 -6.12
N PHE A 30 12.22 19.19 -5.75
CA PHE A 30 10.79 19.07 -5.43
C PHE A 30 10.64 18.82 -3.93
N PHE A 31 9.73 19.56 -3.31
CA PHE A 31 9.61 19.55 -1.86
C PHE A 31 8.47 18.68 -1.36
N MET A 32 8.72 18.06 -0.23
CA MET A 32 7.75 17.34 0.57
C MET A 32 7.80 17.79 2.01
N ASP A 33 6.68 17.74 2.71
CA ASP A 33 6.62 18.08 4.12
C ASP A 33 7.35 17.07 5.01
N ASP A 34 7.99 17.53 6.07
CA ASP A 34 8.80 16.72 6.99
C ASP A 34 7.99 15.65 7.74
N TYR A 35 6.66 15.81 7.85
CA TYR A 35 5.78 14.84 8.49
C TYR A 35 5.36 13.70 7.57
N ILE A 36 5.71 13.72 6.28
CA ILE A 36 5.39 12.62 5.35
C ILE A 36 6.27 11.41 5.64
N GLY A 37 5.67 10.34 6.17
CA GLY A 37 6.35 9.07 6.38
C GLY A 37 6.60 8.31 5.06
N GLY A 38 7.69 7.55 5.00
CA GLY A 38 8.11 6.85 3.78
C GLY A 38 7.03 5.97 3.15
N ARG A 39 6.26 5.21 3.95
CA ARG A 39 5.20 4.31 3.49
C ARG A 39 3.98 5.02 2.89
N TYR A 40 3.79 6.31 3.20
CA TYR A 40 2.71 7.15 2.67
C TYR A 40 3.20 8.15 1.62
N SER A 41 4.45 8.08 1.21
CA SER A 41 5.06 9.09 0.34
C SER A 41 4.70 8.94 -1.15
N SER A 42 4.05 7.86 -1.55
CA SER A 42 3.67 7.63 -2.95
C SER A 42 2.68 8.66 -3.52
N SER A 43 1.87 9.30 -2.65
CA SER A 43 0.98 10.41 -3.02
C SER A 43 1.60 11.80 -2.83
N SER A 44 2.84 11.88 -2.34
CA SER A 44 3.61 13.13 -2.18
C SER A 44 4.49 13.42 -3.41
N ALA A 45 5.36 14.43 -3.32
CA ALA A 45 6.37 14.72 -4.32
C ALA A 45 7.28 13.52 -4.65
N VAL A 46 7.49 12.59 -3.71
CA VAL A 46 8.28 11.38 -3.94
C VAL A 46 7.68 10.52 -5.05
N GLY A 47 6.41 10.15 -4.91
CA GLY A 47 5.69 9.42 -5.96
C GLY A 47 5.37 10.29 -7.17
N GLY A 48 5.03 11.56 -6.93
CA GLY A 48 4.67 12.53 -7.98
C GLY A 48 5.76 12.69 -9.02
N VAL A 49 6.99 12.92 -8.61
CA VAL A 49 8.12 13.07 -9.54
C VAL A 49 8.38 11.78 -10.30
N VAL A 50 8.51 10.65 -9.59
CA VAL A 50 8.87 9.37 -10.22
C VAL A 50 7.77 8.87 -11.16
N LEU A 51 6.51 8.88 -10.70
CA LEU A 51 5.38 8.38 -11.48
C LEU A 51 5.06 9.29 -12.67
N SER A 52 5.20 10.63 -12.51
CA SER A 52 4.99 11.56 -13.62
C SER A 52 6.08 11.46 -14.69
N LEU A 53 7.32 11.21 -14.29
CA LEU A 53 8.40 10.98 -15.27
C LEU A 53 8.23 9.65 -16.00
N ALA A 54 7.74 8.61 -15.29
CA ALA A 54 7.59 7.27 -15.87
C ALA A 54 6.33 7.13 -16.75
N PHE A 55 5.20 7.74 -16.37
CA PHE A 55 3.89 7.46 -16.93
C PHE A 55 3.13 8.73 -17.39
N GLY A 56 3.67 9.90 -17.13
CA GLY A 56 3.02 11.17 -17.39
C GLY A 56 2.25 11.73 -16.17
N PRO A 57 2.14 13.05 -16.06
CA PRO A 57 1.49 13.71 -14.91
C PRO A 57 -0.02 13.42 -14.84
N GLU A 58 -0.68 13.13 -15.96
CA GLU A 58 -2.10 12.78 -16.01
C GLU A 58 -2.40 11.47 -15.29
N ILE A 59 -1.47 10.50 -15.37
CA ILE A 59 -1.61 9.22 -14.66
C ILE A 59 -1.47 9.45 -13.16
N PHE A 60 -0.51 10.25 -12.73
CA PHE A 60 -0.36 10.60 -11.32
C PHE A 60 -1.59 11.36 -10.78
N ALA A 61 -2.11 12.33 -11.54
CA ALA A 61 -3.36 13.02 -11.18
C ALA A 61 -4.54 12.07 -11.02
N ARG A 62 -4.66 11.04 -11.88
CA ARG A 62 -5.71 10.01 -11.73
C ARG A 62 -5.54 9.18 -10.47
N ILE A 63 -4.31 8.86 -10.05
CA ILE A 63 -4.05 8.18 -8.77
C ILE A 63 -4.52 9.05 -7.60
N LEU A 64 -4.17 10.34 -7.59
CA LEU A 64 -4.61 11.28 -6.56
C LEU A 64 -6.14 11.45 -6.53
N ASN A 65 -6.79 11.48 -7.69
CA ASN A 65 -8.24 11.54 -7.76
C ASN A 65 -8.90 10.28 -7.18
N GLY A 66 -8.32 9.10 -7.43
CA GLY A 66 -8.78 7.85 -6.80
C GLY A 66 -8.65 7.89 -5.28
N ALA A 67 -7.53 8.36 -4.76
CA ALA A 67 -7.34 8.54 -3.32
C ALA A 67 -8.34 9.54 -2.72
N ALA A 68 -8.61 10.65 -3.42
CA ALA A 68 -9.61 11.65 -2.98
C ALA A 68 -11.05 11.12 -3.00
N GLU A 69 -11.40 10.17 -3.86
CA GLU A 69 -12.71 9.50 -3.81
C GLU A 69 -12.79 8.56 -2.59
N GLU A 70 -11.72 7.84 -2.27
CA GLU A 70 -11.64 7.00 -1.08
C GLU A 70 -11.75 7.82 0.21
N ASP A 71 -11.08 8.98 0.28
CA ASP A 71 -11.21 9.92 1.41
C ASP A 71 -12.66 10.34 1.67
N LYS A 72 -13.47 10.51 0.62
CA LYS A 72 -14.90 10.82 0.76
C LYS A 72 -15.69 9.64 1.33
N LEU A 73 -15.39 8.43 0.90
CA LEU A 73 -16.02 7.21 1.44
C LEU A 73 -15.63 7.00 2.90
N ALA A 74 -14.36 7.15 3.24
CA ALA A 74 -13.85 7.04 4.60
C ALA A 74 -14.46 8.08 5.55
N ALA A 75 -14.84 9.25 5.05
CA ALA A 75 -15.51 10.29 5.84
C ALA A 75 -17.01 10.00 6.13
N ASN A 76 -17.60 8.99 5.49
CA ASN A 76 -19.00 8.62 5.71
C ASN A 76 -19.18 8.00 7.11
N LYS A 77 -20.08 8.57 7.91
CA LYS A 77 -20.37 8.11 9.28
C LYS A 77 -21.29 6.89 9.33
N ASN A 78 -21.94 6.55 8.24
CA ASN A 78 -22.72 5.32 8.16
C ASN A 78 -21.80 4.14 7.89
N ILE A 79 -21.60 3.29 8.89
CA ILE A 79 -20.70 2.13 8.83
C ILE A 79 -21.01 1.20 7.65
N LEU A 80 -22.29 0.99 7.34
CA LEU A 80 -22.72 0.09 6.26
C LEU A 80 -22.44 0.64 4.85
N GLU A 81 -22.14 1.93 4.76
CA GLU A 81 -21.81 2.63 3.52
C GLU A 81 -20.33 3.07 3.48
N ASN A 82 -19.56 2.73 4.53
CA ASN A 82 -18.17 3.07 4.67
C ASN A 82 -17.33 1.77 4.62
N PRO A 83 -16.77 1.42 3.46
CA PRO A 83 -16.02 0.17 3.30
C PRO A 83 -14.78 0.11 4.19
N ASP A 84 -14.08 1.22 4.41
CA ASP A 84 -12.89 1.28 5.26
C ASP A 84 -13.21 0.97 6.71
N MET A 85 -14.29 1.57 7.23
CA MET A 85 -14.74 1.33 8.60
C MET A 85 -15.27 -0.09 8.77
N LEU A 86 -15.97 -0.63 7.77
CA LEU A 86 -16.47 -1.99 7.80
C LEU A 86 -15.30 -3.01 7.78
N ASP A 87 -14.29 -2.77 6.96
CA ASP A 87 -13.09 -3.61 6.90
C ASP A 87 -12.31 -3.57 8.23
N ALA A 88 -12.09 -2.38 8.78
CA ALA A 88 -11.46 -2.20 10.09
C ALA A 88 -12.22 -2.92 11.21
N LEU A 89 -13.54 -2.81 11.26
CA LEU A 89 -14.37 -3.49 12.25
C LEU A 89 -14.36 -5.01 12.07
N THR A 90 -14.30 -5.49 10.83
CA THR A 90 -14.16 -6.92 10.53
C THR A 90 -12.83 -7.43 11.08
N GLY A 91 -11.72 -6.74 10.84
CA GLY A 91 -10.42 -7.10 11.40
C GLY A 91 -10.40 -7.12 12.93
N VAL A 92 -11.03 -6.14 13.58
CA VAL A 92 -11.18 -6.10 15.04
C VAL A 92 -12.01 -7.30 15.53
N TYR A 93 -13.12 -7.63 14.86
CA TYR A 93 -13.96 -8.77 15.20
C TYR A 93 -13.19 -10.09 15.04
N GLU A 94 -12.54 -10.31 13.92
CA GLU A 94 -11.74 -11.50 13.66
C GLU A 94 -10.63 -11.69 14.70
N ARG A 95 -9.93 -10.62 15.05
CA ARG A 95 -8.82 -10.66 16.00
C ARG A 95 -9.26 -10.80 17.44
N ASN A 96 -10.26 -10.04 17.88
CA ASN A 96 -10.61 -9.92 19.30
C ASN A 96 -11.78 -10.81 19.71
N VAL A 97 -12.70 -11.15 18.79
CA VAL A 97 -13.87 -11.98 19.09
C VAL A 97 -13.63 -13.42 18.62
N GLN A 98 -13.17 -13.61 17.39
CA GLN A 98 -12.89 -14.95 16.84
C GLN A 98 -11.53 -15.49 17.31
N GLY A 99 -10.62 -14.62 17.77
CA GLY A 99 -9.30 -15.00 18.25
C GLY A 99 -8.32 -15.42 17.16
N TYR A 100 -8.54 -15.04 15.91
CA TYR A 100 -7.65 -15.38 14.81
C TYR A 100 -6.32 -14.63 14.96
N PRO A 101 -5.17 -15.35 15.00
CA PRO A 101 -3.87 -14.73 15.30
C PRO A 101 -3.28 -13.97 14.12
N SER A 102 -3.71 -14.28 12.91
CA SER A 102 -3.14 -13.75 11.67
C SER A 102 -4.20 -13.56 10.59
N THR A 103 -3.89 -12.71 9.62
CA THR A 103 -4.70 -12.48 8.43
C THR A 103 -3.80 -12.58 7.20
N ALA A 104 -4.23 -13.32 6.18
CA ALA A 104 -3.56 -13.34 4.89
C ALA A 104 -4.18 -12.29 3.97
N VAL A 105 -3.39 -11.32 3.55
CA VAL A 105 -3.77 -10.29 2.59
C VAL A 105 -3.05 -10.58 1.28
N LEU A 106 -3.81 -10.79 0.22
CA LEU A 106 -3.32 -11.21 -1.10
C LEU A 106 -3.43 -10.03 -2.10
N PRO A 107 -2.68 -8.94 -1.89
CA PRO A 107 -2.65 -7.83 -2.82
C PRO A 107 -1.57 -8.04 -3.86
N TYR A 108 -1.71 -7.35 -4.97
CA TYR A 108 -0.57 -7.12 -5.85
C TYR A 108 0.31 -5.94 -5.37
N SER A 109 0.40 -5.71 -4.05
CA SER A 109 1.23 -4.69 -3.42
C SER A 109 1.57 -5.00 -1.96
N HIS A 110 2.48 -4.22 -1.34
CA HIS A 110 2.98 -4.44 0.02
C HIS A 110 2.17 -3.65 1.06
N LEU A 111 1.20 -4.29 1.71
CA LEU A 111 0.40 -3.70 2.77
C LEU A 111 0.91 -4.00 4.19
N GLN A 112 1.76 -5.01 4.37
CA GLN A 112 2.18 -5.49 5.69
C GLN A 112 2.81 -4.39 6.56
N GLN A 113 3.66 -3.55 5.99
CA GLN A 113 4.31 -2.47 6.72
C GLN A 113 3.32 -1.39 7.16
N CYS A 114 2.33 -1.08 6.33
CA CYS A 114 1.33 -0.07 6.66
C CYS A 114 0.54 -0.44 7.91
N ASP A 115 0.23 -1.72 8.10
CA ASP A 115 -0.53 -2.21 9.24
C ASP A 115 0.38 -2.62 10.41
N MET A 116 1.23 -3.65 10.24
CA MET A 116 1.96 -4.25 11.37
C MET A 116 2.92 -3.29 12.05
N GLU A 117 3.63 -2.45 11.31
CA GLU A 117 4.52 -1.45 11.91
C GLU A 117 3.74 -0.29 12.53
N SER A 118 2.62 0.10 11.92
CA SER A 118 1.82 1.23 12.42
C SER A 118 1.00 0.85 13.65
N ASN A 119 0.31 -0.30 13.63
CA ASN A 119 -0.62 -0.72 14.66
C ASN A 119 -0.01 -1.69 15.69
N GLY A 120 1.06 -2.41 15.34
CA GLY A 120 1.70 -3.40 16.21
C GLY A 120 2.45 -2.79 17.39
N LYS A 121 1.75 -2.10 18.28
CA LYS A 121 2.29 -1.39 19.44
C LYS A 121 1.68 -1.89 20.73
N SER A 122 2.51 -2.02 21.76
CA SER A 122 2.08 -2.39 23.12
C SER A 122 1.68 -1.21 24.00
N VAL A 123 1.81 0.01 23.47
CA VAL A 123 1.49 1.26 24.16
C VAL A 123 0.64 2.17 23.26
N ASN A 124 -0.20 2.99 23.88
CA ASN A 124 -0.96 4.03 23.20
C ASN A 124 -0.07 5.27 22.89
N ARG A 125 -0.65 6.29 22.23
CA ARG A 125 0.06 7.52 21.88
C ARG A 125 0.60 8.35 23.06
N PHE A 126 0.19 8.02 24.29
CA PHE A 126 0.66 8.66 25.52
C PHE A 126 1.75 7.84 26.24
N GLY A 127 2.16 6.69 25.66
CA GLY A 127 3.14 5.77 26.26
C GLY A 127 2.57 4.83 27.32
N GLU A 128 1.25 4.77 27.48
CA GLU A 128 0.59 3.90 28.45
C GLU A 128 0.39 2.51 27.84
N PRO A 129 0.66 1.42 28.59
CA PRO A 129 0.41 0.06 28.12
C PRO A 129 -1.05 -0.17 27.74
N VAL A 130 -1.28 -0.85 26.61
CA VAL A 130 -2.62 -1.30 26.22
C VAL A 130 -2.88 -2.73 26.66
N ASN A 131 -4.13 -3.04 27.00
CA ASN A 131 -4.57 -4.36 27.49
C ASN A 131 -5.40 -5.14 26.46
N TYR A 132 -5.33 -4.72 25.20
CA TYR A 132 -6.00 -5.35 24.06
C TYR A 132 -4.98 -5.66 22.95
N VAL A 133 -5.35 -6.50 22.02
CA VAL A 133 -4.51 -6.85 20.89
C VAL A 133 -4.58 -5.74 19.83
N THR A 134 -3.44 -5.22 19.43
CA THR A 134 -3.34 -4.02 18.56
C THR A 134 -3.27 -4.31 17.08
N GLY A 135 -3.01 -5.54 16.68
CA GLY A 135 -3.00 -5.92 15.28
C GLY A 135 -2.76 -7.42 15.06
N PRO A 136 -3.22 -7.98 13.95
CA PRO A 136 -2.90 -9.35 13.55
C PRO A 136 -1.49 -9.43 12.96
N THR A 137 -0.97 -10.64 12.81
CA THR A 137 0.14 -10.89 11.89
C THR A 137 -0.40 -10.92 10.47
N ILE A 138 0.04 -10.00 9.62
CA ILE A 138 -0.36 -9.92 8.22
C ILE A 138 0.75 -10.52 7.37
N PHE A 139 0.39 -11.50 6.55
CA PHE A 139 1.26 -12.07 5.53
C PHE A 139 0.52 -12.19 4.22
N GLY A 140 1.23 -12.32 3.13
CA GLY A 140 0.65 -12.49 1.81
C GLY A 140 1.61 -12.05 0.71
N GLU A 141 1.32 -12.51 -0.47
CA GLU A 141 2.05 -12.22 -1.70
C GLU A 141 1.07 -12.15 -2.86
N PRO A 142 1.48 -11.60 -4.03
CA PRO A 142 0.70 -11.75 -5.26
C PRO A 142 0.33 -13.20 -5.50
N GLY A 143 -0.94 -13.44 -5.90
CA GLY A 143 -1.56 -14.75 -5.92
C GLY A 143 -0.74 -15.88 -6.56
N THR A 144 -0.06 -15.60 -7.68
CA THR A 144 0.77 -16.60 -8.37
C THR A 144 1.99 -17.02 -7.54
N ASN A 145 2.65 -16.09 -6.87
CA ASN A 145 3.86 -16.37 -6.07
C ASN A 145 3.49 -17.09 -4.75
N GLY A 146 2.38 -16.71 -4.13
CA GLY A 146 1.90 -17.29 -2.87
C GLY A 146 1.60 -18.78 -2.94
N GLN A 147 1.33 -19.35 -4.13
CA GLN A 147 1.01 -20.77 -4.31
C GLN A 147 2.08 -21.71 -3.76
N HIS A 148 3.35 -21.36 -3.94
CA HIS A 148 4.49 -22.15 -3.51
C HIS A 148 5.02 -21.77 -2.13
N SER A 149 4.39 -20.79 -1.48
CA SER A 149 4.86 -20.26 -0.20
C SER A 149 3.97 -20.72 0.96
N PHE A 150 2.71 -20.33 0.99
CA PHE A 150 1.83 -20.54 2.15
C PHE A 150 0.42 -21.10 1.83
N TYR A 151 0.09 -21.37 0.57
CA TYR A 151 -1.25 -21.90 0.23
C TYR A 151 -1.51 -23.26 0.85
N GLN A 152 -0.46 -24.07 1.04
CA GLN A 152 -0.58 -25.35 1.74
C GLN A 152 -1.04 -25.16 3.19
N LEU A 153 -0.50 -24.15 3.90
CA LEU A 153 -0.92 -23.79 5.26
C LEU A 153 -2.39 -23.35 5.29
N LEU A 154 -2.80 -22.53 4.32
CA LEU A 154 -4.18 -22.05 4.23
C LEU A 154 -5.18 -23.18 3.95
N HIS A 155 -4.77 -24.21 3.18
CA HIS A 155 -5.62 -25.32 2.78
C HIS A 155 -5.73 -26.44 3.82
N GLN A 156 -4.64 -26.78 4.49
CA GLN A 156 -4.54 -27.93 5.40
C GLN A 156 -3.92 -27.59 6.77
N GLY A 157 -3.67 -26.32 7.05
CA GLY A 157 -3.19 -25.90 8.37
C GLY A 157 -4.23 -26.06 9.47
N THR A 158 -3.79 -26.04 10.71
CA THR A 158 -4.63 -26.17 11.90
C THR A 158 -5.27 -24.87 12.35
N ASP A 159 -4.70 -23.73 11.94
CA ASP A 159 -5.20 -22.40 12.27
C ASP A 159 -6.16 -21.89 11.20
N ILE A 160 -7.23 -21.23 11.63
CA ILE A 160 -8.10 -20.49 10.73
C ILE A 160 -7.44 -19.15 10.44
N VAL A 161 -7.18 -18.88 9.16
CA VAL A 161 -6.59 -17.64 8.68
C VAL A 161 -7.60 -16.95 7.78
N PRO A 162 -8.14 -15.77 8.16
CA PRO A 162 -8.94 -14.94 7.29
C PRO A 162 -8.19 -14.57 6.01
N LEU A 163 -8.88 -14.58 4.88
CA LEU A 163 -8.30 -14.27 3.58
C LEU A 163 -8.91 -12.99 3.03
N GLN A 164 -8.08 -12.01 2.72
CA GLN A 164 -8.47 -10.80 2.04
C GLN A 164 -7.84 -10.75 0.64
N PHE A 165 -8.67 -10.67 -0.39
CA PHE A 165 -8.22 -10.58 -1.77
C PHE A 165 -8.37 -9.14 -2.26
N VAL A 166 -7.26 -8.55 -2.72
CA VAL A 166 -7.24 -7.24 -3.34
C VAL A 166 -6.94 -7.40 -4.82
N GLY A 167 -7.89 -7.09 -5.66
CA GLY A 167 -7.79 -7.23 -7.11
C GLY A 167 -8.27 -5.98 -7.86
N PHE A 168 -8.06 -5.97 -9.17
CA PHE A 168 -8.49 -4.89 -10.04
C PHE A 168 -9.76 -5.26 -10.78
N LYS A 169 -10.73 -4.35 -10.80
CA LYS A 169 -11.98 -4.52 -11.56
C LYS A 169 -11.73 -4.61 -13.06
N ASN A 170 -10.74 -3.88 -13.57
CA ASN A 170 -10.36 -3.84 -14.96
C ASN A 170 -8.86 -4.04 -15.11
N SER A 171 -8.44 -4.66 -16.23
CA SER A 171 -7.02 -4.81 -16.56
C SER A 171 -6.34 -3.43 -16.65
N GLN A 172 -5.18 -3.28 -16.03
CA GLN A 172 -4.38 -2.05 -16.09
C GLN A 172 -3.79 -1.81 -17.48
N ILE A 173 -3.63 -2.86 -18.28
CA ILE A 173 -3.04 -2.82 -19.63
C ILE A 173 -4.12 -2.63 -20.71
N GLY A 174 -5.41 -2.59 -20.33
CA GLY A 174 -6.54 -2.39 -21.24
C GLY A 174 -7.00 -3.65 -21.99
N THR A 175 -6.13 -4.63 -22.22
CA THR A 175 -6.46 -5.90 -22.86
C THR A 175 -5.89 -7.06 -22.07
N ASP A 176 -6.72 -8.09 -21.81
CA ASP A 176 -6.24 -9.35 -21.28
C ASP A 176 -5.42 -10.10 -22.34
N VAL A 177 -4.30 -10.68 -21.93
CA VAL A 177 -3.56 -11.62 -22.77
C VAL A 177 -4.33 -12.93 -22.76
N VAL A 178 -4.93 -13.30 -23.89
CA VAL A 178 -5.61 -14.59 -24.07
C VAL A 178 -4.67 -15.50 -24.83
N ILE A 179 -4.20 -16.55 -24.17
CA ILE A 179 -3.46 -17.65 -24.80
C ILE A 179 -4.43 -18.81 -24.96
N GLU A 180 -4.47 -19.42 -26.13
CA GLU A 180 -5.36 -20.53 -26.43
C GLU A 180 -5.18 -21.68 -25.41
N GLY A 181 -6.27 -22.10 -24.77
CA GLY A 181 -6.26 -23.10 -23.71
C GLY A 181 -5.82 -22.60 -22.31
N SER A 182 -5.56 -21.30 -22.15
CA SER A 182 -5.18 -20.69 -20.88
C SER A 182 -6.26 -19.77 -20.33
N THR A 183 -6.16 -19.43 -19.03
CA THR A 183 -7.00 -18.41 -18.41
C THR A 183 -6.43 -17.02 -18.67
N SER A 184 -7.30 -16.05 -18.94
CA SER A 184 -6.90 -14.65 -19.06
C SER A 184 -6.36 -14.14 -17.72
N GLN A 185 -5.55 -13.07 -17.75
CA GLN A 185 -5.03 -12.40 -16.56
C GLN A 185 -6.13 -12.00 -15.58
N LYS A 186 -7.33 -11.65 -16.10
CA LYS A 186 -8.52 -11.33 -15.31
C LYS A 186 -9.10 -12.51 -14.53
N LYS A 187 -8.79 -13.75 -14.91
CA LYS A 187 -9.22 -14.97 -14.20
C LYS A 187 -8.19 -15.46 -13.19
N LEU A 188 -6.98 -14.88 -13.21
CA LEU A 188 -5.89 -15.23 -12.29
C LEU A 188 -5.86 -14.29 -11.06
N CYS A 189 -6.67 -13.23 -11.07
CA CYS A 189 -6.84 -12.31 -9.95
C CYS A 189 -7.97 -12.76 -9.03
#